data_0ddfc87c0645e838ba55f45567b5cb12
#
_entry.id   0ddfc87c0645e838ba55f45567b5cb12
#
_cell.length_a   1.000
_cell.length_b   1.000
_cell.length_c   1.000
_cell.angle_alpha   90.00
_cell.angle_beta   90.00
_cell.angle_gamma   90.00
#
_symmetry.space_group_name_H-M   'P 1'
#
loop_
_entity.id
_entity.type
_entity.pdbx_description
1 polymer ?
#
loop_
_entity_poly.entity_id
_entity_poly.type
_entity_poly.pdbx_seq_one_letter_code
_entity_poly.pdbx_strand_id
1 'polypeptide(L)'
;MDSKRWLACFLATVLLLGAAVVGFNYWVDPFGVFSHKSLEWPSYEMTINPRTAKITYLKDHHQDYDSYILGCSSTSSFPVESLNSYLDASFYNMIMYGADMLDVEEQAFYLVENYEVKNLVVNVYLDNAKDYNTEPDPLSYAMPPETTGKNAAAFLSKYLFMDPRHSLDKLKALRKDTYLTQTFDVFDPVTGAYDKKVRDAEPIGNMDRYLEAYPVFANYPEATNTTNEEAITGTLESLTRIRDLCQENGINLIVLCAPVYADYMDYFSWDQVADFYTRLAQVTPYWDFSYSSVSFEPRYFYDETHFRNCVGEMALARIFGDDSLYIPDDFGVYVTSDNVQEHLADMAQAAPLAAQSYTAEVPVLMYHHIDQEGNDSTAMTPALFEAQIAALAQAGYTAVFPDDLAAYVNQGKALPDKP
;
A
#
# COMPACT_ATOMS: atom_id res chain seq x y z
N MET A 1 -16.41 -60.12 5.10
CA MET A 1 -17.03 -58.99 5.87
C MET A 1 -18.40 -58.75 5.27
N ASP A 2 -19.46 -58.71 6.07
CA ASP A 2 -20.81 -58.41 5.60
C ASP A 2 -20.81 -57.03 4.90
N SER A 3 -21.48 -56.93 3.76
CA SER A 3 -21.48 -55.70 2.94
C SER A 3 -21.95 -54.45 3.74
N LYS A 4 -22.85 -54.63 4.68
CA LYS A 4 -23.31 -53.55 5.58
C LYS A 4 -22.20 -53.10 6.53
N ARG A 5 -21.42 -54.02 7.09
CA ARG A 5 -20.29 -53.67 7.97
C ARG A 5 -19.16 -53.02 7.17
N TRP A 6 -18.90 -53.48 5.96
CA TRP A 6 -17.94 -52.83 5.06
C TRP A 6 -18.34 -51.40 4.75
N LEU A 7 -19.59 -51.17 4.34
CA LEU A 7 -20.11 -49.83 4.04
C LEU A 7 -20.05 -48.94 5.28
N ALA A 8 -20.42 -49.44 6.45
CA ALA A 8 -20.33 -48.68 7.70
C ALA A 8 -18.88 -48.27 8.04
N CYS A 9 -17.92 -49.20 7.91
CA CYS A 9 -16.50 -48.93 8.10
C CYS A 9 -15.99 -47.93 7.07
N PHE A 10 -16.34 -48.06 5.80
CA PHE A 10 -15.98 -47.13 4.75
C PHE A 10 -16.48 -45.71 5.03
N LEU A 11 -17.77 -45.59 5.33
CA LEU A 11 -18.37 -44.29 5.67
C LEU A 11 -17.76 -43.68 6.93
N ALA A 12 -17.51 -44.46 7.97
CA ALA A 12 -16.83 -44.01 9.18
C ALA A 12 -15.41 -43.51 8.87
N THR A 13 -14.66 -44.21 8.02
CA THR A 13 -13.31 -43.80 7.61
C THR A 13 -13.36 -42.48 6.83
N VAL A 14 -14.28 -42.36 5.87
CA VAL A 14 -14.44 -41.10 5.10
C VAL A 14 -14.79 -39.93 6.00
N LEU A 15 -15.72 -40.13 6.95
CA LEU A 15 -16.10 -39.13 7.92
C LEU A 15 -14.92 -38.70 8.83
N LEU A 16 -14.14 -39.69 9.31
CA LEU A 16 -12.98 -39.41 10.16
C LEU A 16 -11.89 -38.65 9.39
N LEU A 17 -11.61 -39.04 8.14
CA LEU A 17 -10.65 -38.34 7.30
C LEU A 17 -11.15 -36.92 6.97
N GLY A 18 -12.43 -36.78 6.64
CA GLY A 18 -13.04 -35.47 6.43
C GLY A 18 -12.95 -34.58 7.67
N ALA A 19 -13.28 -35.13 8.84
CA ALA A 19 -13.17 -34.39 10.10
C ALA A 19 -11.71 -33.98 10.43
N ALA A 20 -10.74 -34.85 10.11
CA ALA A 20 -9.32 -34.56 10.28
C ALA A 20 -8.87 -33.41 9.37
N VAL A 21 -9.30 -33.39 8.10
CA VAL A 21 -9.01 -32.28 7.17
C VAL A 21 -9.64 -30.98 7.66
N VAL A 22 -10.92 -30.99 8.01
CA VAL A 22 -11.64 -29.84 8.54
C VAL A 22 -10.97 -29.30 9.80
N GLY A 23 -10.66 -30.17 10.76
CA GLY A 23 -9.99 -29.80 12.00
C GLY A 23 -8.59 -29.23 11.77
N PHE A 24 -7.85 -29.77 10.81
CA PHE A 24 -6.53 -29.29 10.44
C PHE A 24 -6.59 -27.92 9.77
N ASN A 25 -7.48 -27.72 8.79
CA ASN A 25 -7.66 -26.44 8.12
C ASN A 25 -8.13 -25.35 9.09
N TYR A 26 -9.07 -25.68 9.98
CA TYR A 26 -9.54 -24.77 11.03
C TYR A 26 -8.41 -24.39 12.00
N TRP A 27 -7.61 -25.35 12.41
CA TRP A 27 -6.52 -25.10 13.38
C TRP A 27 -5.39 -24.26 12.79
N VAL A 28 -5.01 -24.51 11.54
CA VAL A 28 -3.93 -23.76 10.87
C VAL A 28 -4.41 -22.38 10.42
N ASP A 29 -5.62 -22.30 9.90
CA ASP A 29 -6.24 -21.07 9.39
C ASP A 29 -5.32 -20.20 8.50
N PRO A 30 -4.82 -20.75 7.38
CA PRO A 30 -3.80 -20.08 6.59
C PRO A 30 -4.25 -18.75 5.96
N PHE A 31 -5.57 -18.53 5.86
CA PHE A 31 -6.15 -17.32 5.28
C PHE A 31 -6.68 -16.31 6.33
N GLY A 32 -6.63 -16.62 7.63
CA GLY A 32 -7.07 -15.72 8.69
C GLY A 32 -8.58 -15.54 8.78
N VAL A 33 -9.33 -16.63 8.50
CA VAL A 33 -10.81 -16.59 8.46
C VAL A 33 -11.42 -16.85 9.83
N PHE A 34 -10.80 -17.72 10.62
CA PHE A 34 -11.31 -18.15 11.92
C PHE A 34 -10.63 -17.43 13.09
N SER A 35 -9.45 -16.84 12.86
CA SER A 35 -8.70 -16.11 13.86
C SER A 35 -7.73 -15.13 13.18
N HIS A 36 -7.28 -14.10 13.93
CA HIS A 36 -6.29 -13.13 13.42
C HIS A 36 -4.83 -13.64 13.48
N LYS A 37 -4.57 -14.84 13.94
CA LYS A 37 -3.19 -15.39 14.11
C LYS A 37 -2.36 -15.36 12.82
N SER A 38 -3.00 -15.49 11.66
CA SER A 38 -2.28 -15.45 10.39
C SER A 38 -1.73 -14.06 10.04
N LEU A 39 -2.29 -12.99 10.60
CA LEU A 39 -1.73 -11.62 10.50
C LEU A 39 -0.41 -11.50 11.27
N GLU A 40 -0.27 -12.20 12.40
CA GLU A 40 0.92 -12.19 13.23
C GLU A 40 2.04 -13.10 12.70
N TRP A 41 1.77 -13.90 11.68
CA TRP A 41 2.72 -14.87 11.20
C TRP A 41 3.67 -14.26 10.16
N PRO A 42 4.99 -14.26 10.43
CA PRO A 42 6.00 -13.73 9.53
C PRO A 42 6.21 -14.65 8.33
N SER A 43 5.20 -14.83 7.50
CA SER A 43 5.27 -15.67 6.32
C SER A 43 5.03 -14.85 5.07
N TYR A 44 6.10 -14.62 4.34
CA TYR A 44 6.12 -13.85 3.10
C TYR A 44 5.75 -14.64 1.86
N GLU A 45 5.63 -15.98 1.97
CA GLU A 45 5.39 -16.85 0.80
C GLU A 45 3.91 -17.16 0.55
N MET A 46 3.02 -16.81 1.50
CA MET A 46 1.60 -17.12 1.38
C MET A 46 0.74 -15.93 1.81
N THR A 47 0.02 -15.39 0.87
CA THR A 47 -0.97 -14.34 1.14
C THR A 47 -2.12 -14.87 1.99
N ILE A 48 -2.50 -14.08 2.97
CA ILE A 48 -3.76 -14.27 3.70
C ILE A 48 -4.94 -13.77 2.86
N ASN A 49 -6.16 -13.93 3.35
CA ASN A 49 -7.30 -13.14 2.86
C ASN A 49 -7.42 -11.86 3.68
N PRO A 50 -6.88 -10.70 3.21
CA PRO A 50 -6.88 -9.47 4.00
C PRO A 50 -8.30 -8.94 4.24
N ARG A 51 -9.25 -9.21 3.32
CA ARG A 51 -10.65 -8.83 3.47
C ARG A 51 -11.28 -9.43 4.72
N THR A 52 -10.94 -10.68 5.03
CA THR A 52 -11.51 -11.40 6.16
C THR A 52 -10.63 -11.31 7.41
N ALA A 53 -9.31 -11.47 7.26
CA ALA A 53 -8.39 -11.49 8.39
C ALA A 53 -8.41 -10.18 9.18
N LYS A 54 -8.51 -9.03 8.50
CA LYS A 54 -8.59 -7.72 9.13
C LYS A 54 -9.92 -7.49 9.84
N ILE A 55 -11.03 -7.91 9.25
CA ILE A 55 -12.33 -7.89 9.94
C ILE A 55 -12.29 -8.78 11.18
N THR A 56 -11.68 -9.96 11.08
CA THR A 56 -11.52 -10.88 12.22
C THR A 56 -10.65 -10.27 13.33
N TYR A 57 -9.58 -9.57 12.96
CA TYR A 57 -8.74 -8.83 13.91
C TYR A 57 -9.49 -7.68 14.60
N LEU A 58 -10.22 -6.87 13.84
CA LEU A 58 -10.96 -5.74 14.38
C LEU A 58 -12.08 -6.14 15.34
N LYS A 59 -12.65 -7.34 15.24
CA LYS A 59 -13.63 -7.81 16.22
C LYS A 59 -13.10 -7.77 17.66
N ASP A 60 -11.81 -8.02 17.82
CA ASP A 60 -11.15 -8.06 19.14
C ASP A 60 -10.41 -6.74 19.47
N HIS A 61 -10.05 -5.93 18.44
CA HIS A 61 -9.16 -4.77 18.57
C HIS A 61 -9.76 -3.45 18.08
N HIS A 62 -11.05 -3.39 17.71
CA HIS A 62 -11.65 -2.17 17.16
C HIS A 62 -11.59 -0.96 18.10
N GLN A 63 -11.46 -1.17 19.40
CA GLN A 63 -11.36 -0.09 20.41
C GLN A 63 -10.02 0.67 20.33
N ASP A 64 -9.02 0.09 19.63
CA ASP A 64 -7.71 0.70 19.46
C ASP A 64 -7.69 1.69 18.28
N TYR A 65 -8.76 1.71 17.46
CA TYR A 65 -8.85 2.48 16.23
C TYR A 65 -10.14 3.28 16.14
N ASP A 66 -10.05 4.48 15.57
CA ASP A 66 -11.17 5.35 15.29
C ASP A 66 -11.22 5.87 13.85
N SER A 67 -10.27 5.44 13.03
CA SER A 67 -10.12 5.92 11.65
C SER A 67 -9.57 4.83 10.73
N TYR A 68 -9.95 4.85 9.47
CA TYR A 68 -9.61 3.79 8.53
C TYR A 68 -9.19 4.32 7.17
N ILE A 69 -8.27 3.61 6.52
CA ILE A 69 -7.93 3.83 5.11
C ILE A 69 -8.37 2.61 4.29
N LEU A 70 -9.14 2.85 3.24
CA LEU A 70 -9.77 1.83 2.38
C LEU A 70 -9.30 1.93 0.94
N GLY A 71 -9.18 0.80 0.28
CA GLY A 71 -8.84 0.72 -1.13
C GLY A 71 -8.15 -0.58 -1.51
N CYS A 72 -7.64 -0.63 -2.72
CA CYS A 72 -6.89 -1.76 -3.25
C CYS A 72 -5.42 -1.75 -2.78
N SER A 73 -4.60 -2.65 -3.32
CA SER A 73 -3.18 -2.80 -2.95
C SER A 73 -2.35 -1.52 -3.11
N SER A 74 -2.69 -0.63 -4.05
CA SER A 74 -2.02 0.67 -4.22
C SER A 74 -2.13 1.57 -2.98
N THR A 75 -3.14 1.37 -2.12
CA THR A 75 -3.33 2.12 -0.87
C THR A 75 -2.33 1.73 0.23
N SER A 76 -1.56 0.67 0.02
CA SER A 76 -0.64 0.12 1.02
C SER A 76 0.52 1.04 1.40
N SER A 77 0.84 2.03 0.57
CA SER A 77 1.98 2.92 0.74
C SER A 77 1.64 4.25 1.42
N PHE A 78 0.41 4.41 1.92
CA PHE A 78 0.07 5.54 2.79
C PHE A 78 0.33 5.16 4.25
N PRO A 79 1.36 5.75 4.90
CA PRO A 79 1.72 5.41 6.28
C PRO A 79 0.63 5.84 7.27
N VAL A 80 0.16 4.90 8.08
CA VAL A 80 -0.88 5.19 9.08
C VAL A 80 -0.36 6.08 10.21
N GLU A 81 0.92 6.00 10.52
CA GLU A 81 1.58 6.82 11.54
C GLU A 81 1.51 8.31 11.18
N SER A 82 1.71 8.64 9.91
CA SER A 82 1.60 10.02 9.41
C SER A 82 0.16 10.50 9.45
N LEU A 83 -0.80 9.66 9.04
CA LEU A 83 -2.23 9.98 9.18
C LEU A 83 -2.62 10.20 10.65
N ASN A 84 -2.13 9.36 11.56
CA ASN A 84 -2.37 9.51 12.99
C ASN A 84 -1.87 10.86 13.51
N SER A 85 -0.68 11.26 13.06
CA SER A 85 -0.07 12.52 13.46
C SER A 85 -0.84 13.74 12.93
N TYR A 86 -1.23 13.73 11.64
CA TYR A 86 -1.92 14.85 11.01
C TYR A 86 -3.35 15.04 11.50
N LEU A 87 -4.06 13.97 11.83
CA LEU A 87 -5.49 14.00 12.19
C LEU A 87 -5.76 13.79 13.69
N ASP A 88 -4.71 13.62 14.51
CA ASP A 88 -4.84 13.24 15.93
C ASP A 88 -5.82 12.07 16.11
N ALA A 89 -5.55 10.98 15.39
CA ALA A 89 -6.42 9.82 15.25
C ALA A 89 -5.66 8.51 15.42
N SER A 90 -6.38 7.40 15.41
CA SER A 90 -5.83 6.04 15.42
C SER A 90 -6.31 5.30 14.17
N PHE A 91 -5.49 5.33 13.12
CA PHE A 91 -5.81 4.70 11.85
C PHE A 91 -5.47 3.22 11.80
N TYR A 92 -6.31 2.45 11.10
CA TYR A 92 -6.02 1.10 10.66
C TYR A 92 -6.14 0.99 9.14
N ASN A 93 -5.16 0.35 8.50
CA ASN A 93 -5.13 0.17 7.06
C ASN A 93 -5.94 -1.07 6.67
N MET A 94 -7.08 -0.85 6.03
CA MET A 94 -8.03 -1.88 5.62
C MET A 94 -7.84 -2.32 4.17
N ILE A 95 -6.68 -2.10 3.57
CA ILE A 95 -6.45 -2.46 2.16
C ILE A 95 -6.83 -3.89 1.85
N MET A 96 -7.27 -4.09 0.62
CA MET A 96 -7.65 -5.37 0.06
C MET A 96 -6.94 -5.58 -1.28
N TYR A 97 -6.51 -6.81 -1.56
CA TYR A 97 -5.93 -7.15 -2.87
C TYR A 97 -6.99 -7.03 -3.97
N GLY A 98 -6.67 -6.32 -5.06
CA GLY A 98 -7.52 -6.20 -6.23
C GLY A 98 -8.97 -5.81 -5.88
N ALA A 99 -9.16 -4.92 -4.90
CA ALA A 99 -10.48 -4.46 -4.51
C ALA A 99 -11.06 -3.54 -5.59
N ASP A 100 -12.30 -3.78 -5.93
CA ASP A 100 -13.13 -2.82 -6.64
C ASP A 100 -13.89 -1.89 -5.65
N MET A 101 -14.63 -0.94 -6.18
CA MET A 101 -15.31 0.04 -5.31
C MET A 101 -16.50 -0.55 -4.56
N LEU A 102 -17.08 -1.66 -5.03
CA LEU A 102 -18.11 -2.39 -4.28
C LEU A 102 -17.53 -3.04 -3.01
N ASP A 103 -16.35 -3.66 -3.12
CA ASP A 103 -15.64 -4.21 -1.96
C ASP A 103 -15.35 -3.11 -0.92
N VAL A 104 -14.93 -1.92 -1.40
CA VAL A 104 -14.66 -0.75 -0.54
C VAL A 104 -15.93 -0.25 0.14
N GLU A 105 -17.03 -0.19 -0.59
CA GLU A 105 -18.35 0.18 -0.04
C GLU A 105 -18.80 -0.80 1.05
N GLU A 106 -18.81 -2.10 0.75
CA GLU A 106 -19.22 -3.14 1.71
C GLU A 106 -18.37 -3.06 3.00
N GLN A 107 -17.08 -2.78 2.87
CA GLN A 107 -16.19 -2.63 4.01
C GLN A 107 -16.46 -1.33 4.79
N ALA A 108 -16.68 -0.21 4.10
CA ALA A 108 -17.00 1.07 4.72
C ALA A 108 -18.29 1.00 5.55
N PHE A 109 -19.35 0.42 4.98
CA PHE A 109 -20.63 0.23 5.67
C PHE A 109 -20.46 -0.64 6.91
N TYR A 110 -19.76 -1.77 6.80
CA TYR A 110 -19.49 -2.62 7.95
C TYR A 110 -18.79 -1.87 9.08
N LEU A 111 -17.76 -1.07 8.78
CA LEU A 111 -17.02 -0.31 9.77
C LEU A 111 -17.90 0.72 10.48
N VAL A 112 -18.65 1.50 9.72
CA VAL A 112 -19.49 2.57 10.26
C VAL A 112 -20.68 2.02 11.06
N GLU A 113 -21.24 0.89 10.65
CA GLU A 113 -22.37 0.25 11.36
C GLU A 113 -21.94 -0.43 12.66
N ASN A 114 -20.69 -0.85 12.80
CA ASN A 114 -20.24 -1.65 13.93
C ASN A 114 -19.27 -0.94 14.88
N TYR A 115 -18.59 0.12 14.41
CA TYR A 115 -17.54 0.80 15.16
C TYR A 115 -17.70 2.31 15.15
N GLU A 116 -17.04 2.99 16.09
CA GLU A 116 -16.91 4.44 16.04
C GLU A 116 -15.89 4.82 14.96
N VAL A 117 -16.28 5.66 14.00
CA VAL A 117 -15.43 6.08 12.89
C VAL A 117 -15.39 7.61 12.85
N LYS A 118 -14.19 8.18 12.98
CA LYS A 118 -13.96 9.64 12.87
C LYS A 118 -13.53 10.06 11.47
N ASN A 119 -12.59 9.31 10.89
CA ASN A 119 -12.04 9.62 9.58
C ASN A 119 -12.07 8.38 8.69
N LEU A 120 -12.37 8.60 7.43
CA LEU A 120 -12.32 7.59 6.39
C LEU A 120 -11.52 8.15 5.20
N VAL A 121 -10.42 7.49 4.86
CA VAL A 121 -9.62 7.79 3.66
C VAL A 121 -9.94 6.72 2.62
N VAL A 122 -10.37 7.14 1.43
CA VAL A 122 -10.77 6.23 0.35
C VAL A 122 -9.92 6.50 -0.88
N ASN A 123 -9.21 5.47 -1.34
CA ASN A 123 -8.47 5.52 -2.58
C ASN A 123 -9.34 5.03 -3.74
N VAL A 124 -9.60 5.93 -4.69
CA VAL A 124 -10.22 5.62 -5.97
C VAL A 124 -9.12 5.42 -7.00
N TYR A 125 -9.17 4.33 -7.72
CA TYR A 125 -8.12 3.93 -8.63
C TYR A 125 -8.65 3.86 -10.07
N LEU A 126 -7.83 4.16 -11.06
CA LEU A 126 -8.30 4.20 -12.47
C LEU A 126 -8.87 2.85 -12.95
N ASP A 127 -8.37 1.72 -12.44
CA ASP A 127 -8.96 0.40 -12.73
C ASP A 127 -10.42 0.28 -12.25
N ASN A 128 -10.86 1.09 -11.31
CA ASN A 128 -12.26 1.13 -10.92
C ASN A 128 -13.19 1.62 -12.06
N ALA A 129 -12.62 2.28 -13.07
CA ALA A 129 -13.35 2.62 -14.30
C ALA A 129 -13.43 1.46 -15.30
N LYS A 130 -12.65 0.41 -15.13
CA LYS A 130 -12.56 -0.77 -15.97
C LYS A 130 -13.28 -1.97 -15.36
N ASP A 131 -13.08 -2.19 -14.10
CA ASP A 131 -13.52 -3.36 -13.35
C ASP A 131 -14.41 -2.96 -12.17
N TYR A 132 -15.58 -3.58 -12.08
CA TYR A 132 -16.51 -3.43 -10.97
C TYR A 132 -17.25 -4.74 -10.75
N ASN A 133 -17.28 -5.20 -9.51
CA ASN A 133 -17.87 -6.48 -9.11
C ASN A 133 -17.29 -7.66 -9.91
N THR A 134 -15.99 -7.61 -10.16
CA THR A 134 -15.26 -8.70 -10.80
C THR A 134 -15.02 -9.81 -9.80
N GLU A 135 -15.63 -10.96 -10.03
CA GLU A 135 -15.31 -12.15 -9.27
C GLU A 135 -14.15 -12.92 -9.89
N PRO A 136 -12.98 -12.88 -9.30
CA PRO A 136 -12.34 -14.12 -8.97
C PRO A 136 -12.64 -14.41 -7.50
N ASP A 137 -13.16 -15.59 -7.18
CA ASP A 137 -13.30 -16.04 -5.79
C ASP A 137 -12.20 -17.02 -5.38
N PRO A 138 -10.90 -16.67 -5.50
CA PRO A 138 -9.87 -17.41 -4.84
C PRO A 138 -10.03 -17.20 -3.33
N LEU A 139 -9.55 -18.16 -2.54
CA LEU A 139 -9.66 -18.10 -1.07
C LEU A 139 -9.08 -16.79 -0.47
N SER A 140 -8.13 -16.16 -1.15
CA SER A 140 -7.49 -14.91 -0.73
C SER A 140 -8.27 -13.63 -1.07
N TYR A 141 -9.38 -13.72 -1.84
CA TYR A 141 -10.14 -12.56 -2.31
C TYR A 141 -11.62 -12.58 -1.88
N ALA A 142 -12.07 -13.61 -1.19
CA ALA A 142 -13.48 -13.72 -0.79
C ALA A 142 -13.81 -12.71 0.30
N MET A 143 -14.85 -11.90 0.08
CA MET A 143 -15.40 -10.99 1.07
C MET A 143 -16.10 -11.76 2.19
N PRO A 144 -15.94 -11.35 3.45
CA PRO A 144 -16.57 -12.05 4.58
C PRO A 144 -18.08 -11.81 4.62
N PRO A 145 -18.85 -12.76 5.16
CA PRO A 145 -20.31 -12.64 5.28
C PRO A 145 -20.76 -11.44 6.09
N GLU A 146 -19.94 -10.98 7.00
CA GLU A 146 -20.20 -9.85 7.88
C GLU A 146 -20.34 -8.53 7.09
N THR A 147 -19.62 -8.39 5.98
CA THR A 147 -19.68 -7.20 5.12
C THR A 147 -20.72 -7.36 4.02
N THR A 148 -20.84 -8.57 3.44
CA THR A 148 -21.68 -8.82 2.28
C THR A 148 -23.11 -9.24 2.61
N GLY A 149 -23.37 -9.67 3.84
CA GLY A 149 -24.64 -10.34 4.22
C GLY A 149 -24.86 -11.72 3.55
N LYS A 150 -23.87 -12.24 2.81
CA LYS A 150 -23.93 -13.54 2.13
C LYS A 150 -23.95 -14.70 3.14
N ASN A 151 -24.27 -15.91 2.66
CA ASN A 151 -24.41 -17.10 3.51
C ASN A 151 -23.09 -17.48 4.19
N ALA A 152 -23.01 -17.31 5.51
CA ALA A 152 -21.83 -17.61 6.32
C ALA A 152 -21.44 -19.10 6.28
N ALA A 153 -22.39 -20.03 6.25
CA ALA A 153 -22.08 -21.45 6.20
C ALA A 153 -21.43 -21.83 4.85
N ALA A 154 -21.89 -21.25 3.74
CA ALA A 154 -21.29 -21.45 2.43
C ALA A 154 -19.88 -20.87 2.38
N PHE A 155 -19.67 -19.67 2.93
CA PHE A 155 -18.36 -19.04 3.02
C PHE A 155 -17.39 -19.88 3.86
N LEU A 156 -17.73 -20.20 5.10
CA LEU A 156 -16.86 -20.95 6.01
C LEU A 156 -16.55 -22.35 5.46
N SER A 157 -17.50 -22.99 4.75
CA SER A 157 -17.27 -24.30 4.16
C SER A 157 -16.14 -24.31 3.13
N LYS A 158 -15.93 -23.21 2.37
CA LYS A 158 -14.82 -23.10 1.42
C LYS A 158 -13.47 -23.31 2.12
N TYR A 159 -13.28 -22.71 3.27
CA TYR A 159 -12.02 -22.77 4.03
C TYR A 159 -11.89 -24.07 4.84
N LEU A 160 -12.98 -24.57 5.39
CA LEU A 160 -12.97 -25.83 6.15
C LEU A 160 -12.66 -27.04 5.24
N PHE A 161 -13.20 -27.04 4.03
CA PHE A 161 -13.02 -28.13 3.06
C PHE A 161 -12.01 -27.85 1.95
N MET A 162 -11.23 -26.74 2.07
CA MET A 162 -10.16 -26.46 1.11
C MET A 162 -9.10 -27.55 1.08
N ASP A 163 -8.29 -27.57 0.05
CA ASP A 163 -7.16 -28.48 -0.05
C ASP A 163 -6.21 -28.30 1.17
N PRO A 164 -5.97 -29.35 1.96
CA PRO A 164 -5.12 -29.26 3.14
C PRO A 164 -3.66 -28.91 2.83
N ARG A 165 -3.26 -28.94 1.54
CA ARG A 165 -1.95 -28.47 1.11
C ARG A 165 -1.73 -26.99 1.42
N HIS A 166 -2.76 -26.14 1.35
CA HIS A 166 -2.66 -24.73 1.76
C HIS A 166 -2.19 -24.60 3.22
N SER A 167 -2.80 -25.37 4.12
CA SER A 167 -2.42 -25.40 5.53
C SER A 167 -1.01 -25.96 5.74
N LEU A 168 -0.65 -27.02 5.00
CA LEU A 168 0.70 -27.61 5.08
C LEU A 168 1.77 -26.65 4.57
N ASP A 169 1.51 -25.96 3.48
CA ASP A 169 2.47 -25.04 2.87
C ASP A 169 2.66 -23.80 3.75
N LYS A 170 1.59 -23.31 4.39
CA LYS A 170 1.69 -22.28 5.42
C LYS A 170 2.61 -22.69 6.58
N LEU A 171 2.41 -23.90 7.12
CA LEU A 171 3.28 -24.42 8.19
C LEU A 171 4.73 -24.63 7.76
N LYS A 172 4.98 -24.99 6.49
CA LYS A 172 6.34 -25.06 5.95
C LYS A 172 6.96 -23.67 5.81
N ALA A 173 6.18 -22.69 5.30
CA ALA A 173 6.63 -21.32 5.13
C ALA A 173 7.05 -20.69 6.47
N LEU A 174 6.30 -20.93 7.56
CA LEU A 174 6.62 -20.49 8.91
C LEU A 174 7.96 -21.01 9.46
N ARG A 175 8.50 -22.10 8.88
CA ARG A 175 9.78 -22.70 9.31
C ARG A 175 10.97 -22.18 8.50
N LYS A 176 10.72 -21.46 7.42
CA LYS A 176 11.77 -20.90 6.60
C LYS A 176 12.15 -19.54 7.16
N ASP A 177 13.44 -19.37 7.40
CA ASP A 177 14.02 -18.09 7.81
C ASP A 177 14.28 -17.21 6.58
N THR A 178 13.24 -17.05 5.72
CA THR A 178 13.28 -16.25 4.48
C THR A 178 12.79 -14.83 4.72
N TYR A 179 12.60 -14.46 5.95
CA TYR A 179 12.06 -13.20 6.44
C TYR A 179 12.66 -11.94 5.79
N LEU A 180 13.93 -11.95 5.44
CA LEU A 180 14.63 -10.76 4.94
C LEU A 180 14.90 -10.76 3.44
N THR A 181 14.57 -11.82 2.71
CA THR A 181 15.02 -11.98 1.32
C THR A 181 13.92 -12.05 0.29
N GLN A 182 12.68 -12.26 0.67
CA GLN A 182 11.59 -12.42 -0.31
C GLN A 182 10.30 -11.77 0.19
N THR A 183 9.92 -10.69 -0.46
CA THR A 183 8.56 -10.19 -0.71
C THR A 183 7.79 -9.57 0.46
N PHE A 184 7.02 -8.86 0.20
CA PHE A 184 6.16 -7.73 -0.11
C PHE A 184 4.84 -7.73 0.69
N ASP A 185 4.35 -8.86 1.19
CA ASP A 185 2.95 -8.97 1.59
C ASP A 185 2.80 -9.48 3.02
N VAL A 186 3.63 -8.98 3.91
CA VAL A 186 3.42 -9.18 5.33
C VAL A 186 2.70 -7.98 5.90
N PHE A 187 1.55 -8.24 6.46
CA PHE A 187 0.81 -7.22 7.17
C PHE A 187 1.38 -7.04 8.57
N ASP A 188 1.56 -5.80 8.96
CA ASP A 188 1.68 -5.45 10.35
C ASP A 188 0.30 -5.58 11.00
N PRO A 189 0.10 -6.43 12.00
CA PRO A 189 -1.22 -6.64 12.60
C PRO A 189 -1.76 -5.39 13.30
N VAL A 190 -0.89 -4.51 13.80
CA VAL A 190 -1.28 -3.30 14.51
C VAL A 190 -1.69 -2.19 13.58
N THR A 191 -0.96 -1.99 12.49
CA THR A 191 -1.26 -0.93 11.51
C THR A 191 -2.17 -1.40 10.38
N GLY A 192 -2.25 -2.71 10.16
CA GLY A 192 -2.92 -3.30 9.00
C GLY A 192 -2.21 -3.03 7.66
N ALA A 193 -1.10 -2.29 7.67
CA ALA A 193 -0.33 -1.96 6.48
C ALA A 193 0.62 -3.10 6.06
N TYR A 194 1.17 -3.02 4.85
CA TYR A 194 2.26 -3.90 4.44
C TYR A 194 3.58 -3.47 5.09
N ASP A 195 4.36 -4.44 5.54
CA ASP A 195 5.77 -4.23 5.85
C ASP A 195 6.56 -4.17 4.53
N LYS A 196 6.91 -2.98 4.10
CA LYS A 196 7.68 -2.71 2.88
C LYS A 196 9.16 -2.44 3.13
N LYS A 197 9.66 -2.65 4.34
CA LYS A 197 11.05 -2.32 4.71
C LYS A 197 12.08 -2.95 3.77
N VAL A 198 11.85 -4.17 3.32
CA VAL A 198 12.75 -4.85 2.39
C VAL A 198 12.76 -4.18 1.02
N ARG A 199 11.60 -3.82 0.48
CA ARG A 199 11.48 -3.10 -0.80
C ARG A 199 12.01 -1.68 -0.71
N ASP A 200 11.72 -0.98 0.38
CA ASP A 200 12.19 0.39 0.57
C ASP A 200 13.71 0.47 0.77
N ALA A 201 14.34 -0.62 1.23
CA ALA A 201 15.79 -0.72 1.36
C ALA A 201 16.52 -1.05 0.04
N GLU A 202 15.81 -1.27 -1.07
CA GLU A 202 16.43 -1.55 -2.36
C GLU A 202 17.24 -0.34 -2.86
N PRO A 203 18.49 -0.56 -3.39
CA PRO A 203 19.31 0.53 -3.89
C PRO A 203 18.71 1.14 -5.14
N ILE A 204 18.23 2.36 -5.06
CA ILE A 204 17.68 3.14 -6.19
C ILE A 204 18.60 4.28 -6.66
N GLY A 205 19.76 4.44 -6.03
CA GLY A 205 20.74 5.48 -6.39
C GLY A 205 21.42 5.27 -7.73
N ASN A 206 21.45 4.03 -8.25
CA ASN A 206 21.90 3.71 -9.62
C ASN A 206 20.69 3.25 -10.43
N MET A 207 20.13 4.14 -11.21
CA MET A 207 18.91 3.90 -11.98
C MET A 207 19.10 2.82 -13.06
N ASP A 208 20.24 2.78 -13.75
CA ASP A 208 20.50 1.77 -14.78
C ASP A 208 20.43 0.36 -14.15
N ARG A 209 21.08 0.18 -13.02
CA ARG A 209 21.05 -1.10 -12.29
C ARG A 209 19.66 -1.43 -11.73
N TYR A 210 18.92 -0.42 -11.30
CA TYR A 210 17.56 -0.60 -10.82
C TYR A 210 16.66 -1.08 -11.96
N LEU A 211 16.72 -0.45 -13.13
CA LEU A 211 15.94 -0.83 -14.30
C LEU A 211 16.34 -2.22 -14.85
N GLU A 212 17.63 -2.59 -14.78
CA GLU A 212 18.05 -3.96 -15.10
C GLU A 212 17.43 -5.00 -14.18
N ALA A 213 17.31 -4.70 -12.89
CA ALA A 213 16.70 -5.59 -11.90
C ALA A 213 15.17 -5.65 -12.00
N TYR A 214 14.55 -4.59 -12.50
CA TYR A 214 13.09 -4.44 -12.60
C TYR A 214 12.65 -4.16 -14.04
N PRO A 215 12.69 -5.18 -14.93
CA PRO A 215 12.33 -5.02 -16.33
C PRO A 215 10.86 -4.62 -16.56
N VAL A 216 10.05 -4.64 -15.53
CA VAL A 216 8.68 -4.12 -15.52
C VAL A 216 8.62 -2.66 -16.01
N PHE A 217 9.62 -1.85 -15.75
CA PHE A 217 9.70 -0.46 -16.22
C PHE A 217 10.23 -0.29 -17.66
N ALA A 218 10.58 -1.38 -18.35
CA ALA A 218 11.19 -1.33 -19.69
C ALA A 218 10.38 -2.04 -20.79
N ASN A 219 9.45 -2.91 -20.42
CA ASN A 219 8.77 -3.83 -21.33
C ASN A 219 7.27 -3.87 -21.07
N TYR A 220 6.60 -2.72 -21.14
CA TYR A 220 5.15 -2.72 -21.11
C TYR A 220 4.62 -3.25 -22.46
N PRO A 221 3.78 -4.28 -22.47
CA PRO A 221 3.04 -4.62 -23.66
C PRO A 221 2.13 -3.43 -24.00
N GLU A 222 2.01 -3.12 -25.29
CA GLU A 222 0.95 -2.23 -25.77
C GLU A 222 -0.41 -2.85 -25.44
N ALA A 223 -0.87 -2.69 -24.20
CA ALA A 223 -2.19 -3.10 -23.78
C ALA A 223 -3.09 -1.88 -23.85
N THR A 224 -4.10 -1.95 -24.66
CA THR A 224 -5.18 -0.96 -24.66
C THR A 224 -6.21 -1.38 -23.63
N ASN A 225 -6.17 -0.80 -22.45
CA ASN A 225 -7.29 -0.87 -21.53
C ASN A 225 -8.41 0.01 -22.06
N THR A 226 -9.63 -0.44 -21.84
CA THR A 226 -10.82 0.35 -22.14
C THR A 226 -11.64 0.51 -20.88
N THR A 227 -12.10 1.72 -20.61
CA THR A 227 -13.08 1.94 -19.56
C THR A 227 -14.39 1.25 -19.92
N ASN A 228 -15.14 0.88 -18.90
CA ASN A 228 -16.43 0.23 -19.02
C ASN A 228 -17.48 1.10 -18.34
N GLU A 229 -18.53 1.48 -19.05
CA GLU A 229 -19.58 2.35 -18.51
C GLU A 229 -20.29 1.75 -17.28
N GLU A 230 -20.46 0.43 -17.23
CA GLU A 230 -21.03 -0.25 -16.08
C GLU A 230 -20.09 -0.12 -14.86
N ALA A 231 -18.78 -0.27 -15.08
CA ALA A 231 -17.78 -0.11 -14.03
C ALA A 231 -17.70 1.33 -13.52
N ILE A 232 -17.68 2.31 -14.43
CA ILE A 232 -17.69 3.73 -14.04
C ILE A 232 -18.95 4.04 -13.22
N THR A 233 -20.12 3.66 -13.72
CA THR A 233 -21.38 3.93 -13.03
C THR A 233 -21.40 3.25 -11.66
N GLY A 234 -21.09 1.97 -11.57
CA GLY A 234 -21.04 1.24 -10.31
C GLY A 234 -20.06 1.86 -9.30
N THR A 235 -18.86 2.22 -9.75
CA THR A 235 -17.84 2.88 -8.92
C THR A 235 -18.34 4.21 -8.36
N LEU A 236 -18.92 5.07 -9.21
CA LEU A 236 -19.41 6.38 -8.78
C LEU A 236 -20.65 6.27 -7.87
N GLU A 237 -21.51 5.29 -8.09
CA GLU A 237 -22.64 4.99 -7.20
C GLU A 237 -22.16 4.49 -5.82
N SER A 238 -21.19 3.58 -5.79
CA SER A 238 -20.59 3.10 -4.53
C SER A 238 -19.94 4.25 -3.76
N LEU A 239 -19.16 5.09 -4.44
CA LEU A 239 -18.55 6.26 -3.81
C LEU A 239 -19.60 7.28 -3.33
N THR A 240 -20.69 7.45 -4.06
CA THR A 240 -21.81 8.30 -3.64
C THR A 240 -22.41 7.78 -2.33
N ARG A 241 -22.65 6.48 -2.23
CA ARG A 241 -23.17 5.87 -0.99
C ARG A 241 -22.19 5.98 0.18
N ILE A 242 -20.89 5.82 -0.05
CA ILE A 242 -19.84 6.04 0.98
C ILE A 242 -19.84 7.49 1.44
N ARG A 243 -19.89 8.46 0.51
CA ARG A 243 -19.97 9.89 0.83
C ARG A 243 -21.19 10.20 1.69
N ASP A 244 -22.36 9.72 1.28
CA ASP A 244 -23.62 9.97 1.97
C ASP A 244 -23.59 9.33 3.38
N LEU A 245 -23.08 8.11 3.50
CA LEU A 245 -22.85 7.43 4.78
C LEU A 245 -21.96 8.26 5.72
N CYS A 246 -20.86 8.81 5.20
CA CYS A 246 -19.97 9.68 5.98
C CYS A 246 -20.67 10.97 6.42
N GLN A 247 -21.42 11.61 5.53
CA GLN A 247 -22.16 12.84 5.84
C GLN A 247 -23.23 12.60 6.93
N GLU A 248 -23.99 11.51 6.82
CA GLU A 248 -25.03 11.15 7.77
C GLU A 248 -24.47 10.86 9.17
N ASN A 249 -23.25 10.34 9.26
CA ASN A 249 -22.61 9.96 10.53
C ASN A 249 -21.58 11.00 11.01
N GLY A 250 -21.40 12.12 10.31
CA GLY A 250 -20.44 13.17 10.69
C GLY A 250 -18.97 12.72 10.60
N ILE A 251 -18.67 11.80 9.68
CA ILE A 251 -17.33 11.25 9.46
C ILE A 251 -16.57 12.15 8.48
N ASN A 252 -15.33 12.48 8.79
CA ASN A 252 -14.44 13.18 7.89
C ASN A 252 -13.99 12.24 6.75
N LEU A 253 -14.44 12.50 5.53
CA LEU A 253 -14.10 11.72 4.34
C LEU A 253 -13.01 12.42 3.54
N ILE A 254 -11.90 11.72 3.29
CA ILE A 254 -10.85 12.13 2.36
C ILE A 254 -10.83 11.14 1.20
N VAL A 255 -11.13 11.62 0.00
CA VAL A 255 -11.02 10.84 -1.22
C VAL A 255 -9.74 11.23 -1.95
N LEU A 256 -8.98 10.23 -2.40
CA LEU A 256 -7.75 10.44 -3.15
C LEU A 256 -7.64 9.44 -4.31
N CYS A 257 -6.87 9.84 -5.33
CA CYS A 257 -6.45 8.98 -6.44
C CYS A 257 -4.93 8.79 -6.32
N ALA A 258 -4.50 7.56 -6.06
CA ALA A 258 -3.11 7.23 -5.80
C ALA A 258 -2.23 7.36 -7.05
N PRO A 259 -0.91 7.65 -6.89
CA PRO A 259 0.02 7.75 -8.01
C PRO A 259 0.15 6.44 -8.78
N VAL A 260 0.31 6.56 -10.10
CA VAL A 260 0.66 5.45 -10.99
C VAL A 260 1.90 5.83 -11.81
N TYR A 261 2.64 4.83 -12.27
CA TYR A 261 3.75 5.03 -13.19
C TYR A 261 3.22 5.49 -14.57
N ALA A 262 3.97 6.32 -15.27
CA ALA A 262 3.49 6.99 -16.47
C ALA A 262 2.96 6.02 -17.54
N ASP A 263 3.67 4.93 -17.80
CA ASP A 263 3.29 3.92 -18.81
C ASP A 263 1.92 3.30 -18.53
N TYR A 264 1.47 3.29 -17.25
CA TYR A 264 0.15 2.80 -16.90
C TYR A 264 -0.97 3.68 -17.45
N MET A 265 -0.77 5.00 -17.46
CA MET A 265 -1.75 5.94 -18.05
C MET A 265 -1.90 5.75 -19.55
N ASP A 266 -0.82 5.34 -20.25
CA ASP A 266 -0.83 5.10 -21.69
C ASP A 266 -1.70 3.91 -22.10
N TYR A 267 -2.11 3.07 -21.14
CA TYR A 267 -3.09 2.01 -21.42
C TYR A 267 -4.51 2.52 -21.69
N PHE A 268 -4.80 3.75 -21.29
CA PHE A 268 -6.12 4.37 -21.47
C PHE A 268 -6.02 5.52 -22.48
N SER A 269 -7.06 5.73 -23.28
CA SER A 269 -7.13 6.97 -24.04
C SER A 269 -7.35 8.15 -23.07
N TRP A 270 -6.79 9.30 -23.42
CA TRP A 270 -6.97 10.50 -22.59
C TRP A 270 -8.44 10.89 -22.41
N ASP A 271 -9.27 10.70 -23.44
CA ASP A 271 -10.71 10.98 -23.35
C ASP A 271 -11.38 10.11 -22.27
N GLN A 272 -10.96 8.85 -22.13
CA GLN A 272 -11.48 7.95 -21.10
C GLN A 272 -11.04 8.36 -19.70
N VAL A 273 -9.78 8.75 -19.53
CA VAL A 273 -9.26 9.30 -18.29
C VAL A 273 -10.01 10.56 -17.89
N ALA A 274 -10.15 11.50 -18.83
CA ALA A 274 -10.83 12.77 -18.60
C ALA A 274 -12.32 12.58 -18.26
N ASP A 275 -13.01 11.65 -18.91
CA ASP A 275 -14.42 11.34 -18.61
C ASP A 275 -14.57 10.82 -17.17
N PHE A 276 -13.75 9.85 -16.78
CA PHE A 276 -13.82 9.27 -15.44
C PHE A 276 -13.57 10.30 -14.34
N TYR A 277 -12.47 11.06 -14.43
CA TYR A 277 -12.12 12.06 -13.42
C TYR A 277 -13.09 13.25 -13.39
N THR A 278 -13.63 13.65 -14.55
CA THR A 278 -14.70 14.67 -14.61
C THR A 278 -15.95 14.21 -13.84
N ARG A 279 -16.36 12.98 -14.06
CA ARG A 279 -17.54 12.41 -13.38
C ARG A 279 -17.28 12.19 -11.90
N LEU A 280 -16.06 11.78 -11.52
CA LEU A 280 -15.64 11.64 -10.13
C LEU A 280 -15.76 12.98 -9.37
N ALA A 281 -15.30 14.09 -9.98
CA ALA A 281 -15.39 15.42 -9.40
C ALA A 281 -16.83 15.91 -9.17
N GLN A 282 -17.80 15.33 -9.88
CA GLN A 282 -19.23 15.62 -9.67
C GLN A 282 -19.82 14.87 -8.47
N VAL A 283 -19.19 13.73 -8.09
CA VAL A 283 -19.60 12.96 -6.90
C VAL A 283 -19.06 13.62 -5.63
N THR A 284 -17.77 13.87 -5.57
CA THR A 284 -17.11 14.44 -4.40
C THR A 284 -15.80 15.11 -4.80
N PRO A 285 -15.35 16.16 -4.09
CA PRO A 285 -13.96 16.61 -4.20
C PRO A 285 -12.98 15.50 -3.84
N TYR A 286 -11.82 15.48 -4.49
CA TYR A 286 -10.76 14.50 -4.22
C TYR A 286 -9.37 15.08 -4.42
N TRP A 287 -8.37 14.45 -3.81
CA TRP A 287 -6.98 14.72 -4.06
C TRP A 287 -6.47 13.84 -5.20
N ASP A 288 -5.99 14.45 -6.27
CA ASP A 288 -5.43 13.71 -7.40
C ASP A 288 -3.91 13.70 -7.36
N PHE A 289 -3.35 12.51 -7.18
CA PHE A 289 -1.92 12.22 -7.27
C PHE A 289 -1.59 11.32 -8.46
N SER A 290 -2.60 10.92 -9.23
CA SER A 290 -2.51 9.80 -10.16
C SER A 290 -1.46 10.01 -11.26
N TYR A 291 -1.31 11.23 -11.77
CA TYR A 291 -0.39 11.50 -12.86
C TYR A 291 0.23 12.90 -12.74
N SER A 292 1.55 12.95 -12.65
CA SER A 292 2.34 14.16 -12.49
C SER A 292 3.79 13.88 -12.89
N SER A 293 4.70 14.83 -12.70
CA SER A 293 6.15 14.60 -12.89
C SER A 293 6.69 13.41 -12.06
N VAL A 294 6.12 13.13 -10.92
CA VAL A 294 6.46 11.96 -10.07
C VAL A 294 6.22 10.65 -10.80
N SER A 295 5.20 10.58 -11.66
CA SER A 295 4.83 9.37 -12.40
C SER A 295 5.90 8.90 -13.39
N PHE A 296 6.84 9.77 -13.78
CA PHE A 296 7.92 9.44 -14.72
C PHE A 296 9.21 8.97 -14.03
N GLU A 297 9.21 8.84 -12.72
CA GLU A 297 10.39 8.48 -11.93
C GLU A 297 10.30 7.03 -11.43
N PRO A 298 10.92 6.04 -12.10
CA PRO A 298 10.85 4.63 -11.70
C PRO A 298 11.26 4.37 -10.25
N ARG A 299 12.16 5.21 -9.70
CA ARG A 299 12.63 5.12 -8.31
C ARG A 299 11.51 5.25 -7.26
N TYR A 300 10.39 5.84 -7.63
CA TYR A 300 9.24 6.02 -6.77
C TYR A 300 8.27 4.84 -6.78
N PHE A 301 8.49 3.88 -7.67
CA PHE A 301 7.58 2.77 -7.89
C PHE A 301 8.26 1.41 -7.73
N TYR A 302 7.47 0.40 -7.42
CA TYR A 302 7.85 -1.01 -7.46
C TYR A 302 7.44 -1.68 -8.78
N ASP A 303 6.32 -1.20 -9.33
CA ASP A 303 5.75 -1.54 -10.63
C ASP A 303 4.84 -0.37 -11.08
N GLU A 304 4.05 -0.56 -12.12
CA GLU A 304 3.20 0.48 -12.72
C GLU A 304 2.14 1.07 -11.78
N THR A 305 1.74 0.33 -10.74
CA THR A 305 0.61 0.68 -9.89
C THR A 305 0.93 0.76 -8.41
N HIS A 306 2.12 0.31 -8.02
CA HIS A 306 2.55 0.31 -6.63
C HIS A 306 3.74 1.25 -6.42
N PHE A 307 3.51 2.30 -5.67
CA PHE A 307 4.49 3.31 -5.31
C PHE A 307 5.13 3.03 -3.94
N ARG A 308 6.27 3.67 -3.68
CA ARG A 308 7.02 3.55 -2.42
C ARG A 308 6.38 4.37 -1.30
N ASN A 309 6.65 4.01 -0.06
CA ASN A 309 6.13 4.72 1.12
C ASN A 309 6.53 6.20 1.13
N CYS A 310 7.72 6.57 0.64
CA CYS A 310 8.12 7.98 0.54
C CYS A 310 7.18 8.82 -0.35
N VAL A 311 6.56 8.22 -1.37
CA VAL A 311 5.55 8.92 -2.20
C VAL A 311 4.24 9.06 -1.45
N GLY A 312 3.86 8.05 -0.65
CA GLY A 312 2.73 8.16 0.27
C GLY A 312 2.91 9.28 1.29
N GLU A 313 4.11 9.42 1.87
CA GLU A 313 4.46 10.54 2.75
C GLU A 313 4.32 11.89 2.04
N MET A 314 4.86 12.01 0.82
CA MET A 314 4.70 13.24 0.02
C MET A 314 3.23 13.58 -0.24
N ALA A 315 2.41 12.58 -0.53
CA ALA A 315 0.98 12.77 -0.76
C ALA A 315 0.26 13.26 0.51
N LEU A 316 0.53 12.63 1.65
CA LEU A 316 -0.05 13.06 2.93
C LEU A 316 0.43 14.46 3.31
N ALA A 317 1.72 14.76 3.17
CA ALA A 317 2.25 16.10 3.42
C ALA A 317 1.56 17.16 2.55
N ARG A 318 1.29 16.87 1.27
CA ARG A 318 0.51 17.74 0.38
C ARG A 318 -0.92 17.95 0.88
N ILE A 319 -1.60 16.90 1.30
CA ILE A 319 -3.00 16.97 1.80
C ILE A 319 -3.06 17.88 3.03
N PHE A 320 -2.08 17.76 3.93
CA PHE A 320 -2.11 18.44 5.22
C PHE A 320 -1.28 19.75 5.26
N GLY A 321 -0.68 20.14 4.14
CA GLY A 321 0.10 21.40 4.03
C GLY A 321 1.38 21.37 4.84
N ASP A 322 2.05 20.21 4.91
CA ASP A 322 3.34 20.07 5.59
C ASP A 322 4.49 20.41 4.64
N ASP A 323 5.12 21.55 4.85
CA ASP A 323 6.23 22.05 4.04
C ASP A 323 7.60 21.48 4.46
N SER A 324 7.63 20.53 5.39
CA SER A 324 8.89 19.89 5.84
C SER A 324 9.50 18.97 4.79
N LEU A 325 8.67 18.45 3.86
CA LEU A 325 9.09 17.62 2.74
C LEU A 325 9.14 18.44 1.44
N TYR A 326 10.11 18.12 0.59
CA TYR A 326 10.07 18.58 -0.79
C TYR A 326 9.03 17.78 -1.57
N ILE A 327 8.09 18.49 -2.18
CA ILE A 327 7.02 17.92 -3.00
C ILE A 327 7.00 18.70 -4.33
N PRO A 328 7.09 18.03 -5.50
CA PRO A 328 6.95 18.71 -6.79
C PRO A 328 5.63 19.48 -6.87
N ASP A 329 5.67 20.67 -7.51
CA ASP A 329 4.53 21.58 -7.53
C ASP A 329 3.28 20.98 -8.18
N ASP A 330 3.48 20.09 -9.16
CA ASP A 330 2.43 19.40 -9.89
C ASP A 330 1.95 18.10 -9.22
N PHE A 331 2.58 17.71 -8.09
CA PHE A 331 2.20 16.49 -7.37
C PHE A 331 1.14 16.79 -6.31
N GLY A 332 -0.09 16.32 -6.56
CA GLY A 332 -1.22 16.44 -5.67
C GLY A 332 -2.02 17.73 -5.82
N VAL A 333 -3.15 17.62 -6.49
CA VAL A 333 -4.10 18.70 -6.71
C VAL A 333 -5.44 18.39 -6.04
N TYR A 334 -6.00 19.34 -5.31
CA TYR A 334 -7.36 19.21 -4.79
C TYR A 334 -8.36 19.56 -5.88
N VAL A 335 -9.04 18.54 -6.37
CA VAL A 335 -9.93 18.61 -7.53
C VAL A 335 -11.39 18.72 -7.07
N THR A 336 -12.10 19.62 -7.70
CA THR A 336 -13.54 19.87 -7.52
C THR A 336 -14.23 19.94 -8.87
N SER A 337 -15.56 19.98 -8.89
CA SER A 337 -16.32 20.19 -10.12
C SER A 337 -15.97 21.49 -10.85
N ASP A 338 -15.43 22.48 -10.12
CA ASP A 338 -15.15 23.80 -10.69
C ASP A 338 -13.79 23.87 -11.40
N ASN A 339 -12.78 23.09 -10.92
CA ASN A 339 -11.41 23.14 -11.46
C ASN A 339 -11.00 21.90 -12.23
N VAL A 340 -11.82 20.86 -12.31
CA VAL A 340 -11.46 19.57 -12.92
C VAL A 340 -10.99 19.70 -14.37
N GLN A 341 -11.57 20.60 -15.16
CA GLN A 341 -11.18 20.76 -16.57
C GLN A 341 -9.81 21.42 -16.73
N GLU A 342 -9.48 22.39 -15.87
CA GLU A 342 -8.16 23.01 -15.82
C GLU A 342 -7.13 22.00 -15.34
N HIS A 343 -7.41 21.28 -14.26
CA HIS A 343 -6.55 20.21 -13.74
C HIS A 343 -6.25 19.15 -14.81
N LEU A 344 -7.26 18.66 -15.53
CA LEU A 344 -7.05 17.66 -16.60
C LEU A 344 -6.22 18.20 -17.76
N ALA A 345 -6.34 19.48 -18.08
CA ALA A 345 -5.50 20.12 -19.11
C ALA A 345 -4.04 20.20 -18.67
N ASP A 346 -3.76 20.48 -17.41
CA ASP A 346 -2.42 20.51 -16.83
C ASP A 346 -1.85 19.09 -16.71
N MET A 347 -2.65 18.15 -16.23
CA MET A 347 -2.29 16.74 -16.11
C MET A 347 -1.89 16.13 -17.46
N ALA A 348 -2.58 16.49 -18.57
CA ALA A 348 -2.24 16.06 -19.93
C ALA A 348 -0.86 16.57 -20.41
N GLN A 349 -0.28 17.54 -19.72
CA GLN A 349 1.03 18.12 -20.03
C GLN A 349 2.12 17.67 -19.05
N ALA A 350 1.79 16.77 -18.11
CA ALA A 350 2.77 16.25 -17.18
C ALA A 350 3.96 15.65 -17.91
N ALA A 351 5.14 15.96 -17.43
CA ALA A 351 6.40 15.56 -18.06
C ALA A 351 7.43 15.17 -16.98
N PRO A 352 8.45 14.38 -17.32
CA PRO A 352 9.51 14.07 -16.39
C PRO A 352 10.08 15.35 -15.76
N LEU A 353 10.40 15.29 -14.48
CA LEU A 353 11.21 16.34 -13.84
C LEU A 353 12.45 16.57 -14.69
N ALA A 354 12.77 17.82 -15.00
CA ALA A 354 13.96 18.16 -15.78
C ALA A 354 15.17 17.45 -15.15
N ALA A 355 15.88 16.66 -15.96
CA ALA A 355 16.96 15.82 -15.49
C ALA A 355 17.94 16.64 -14.66
N GLN A 356 17.84 16.54 -13.34
CA GLN A 356 18.89 17.06 -12.47
C GLN A 356 20.09 16.15 -12.69
N SER A 357 21.20 16.73 -13.15
CA SER A 357 22.42 15.99 -13.20
C SER A 357 22.85 15.71 -11.76
N TYR A 358 22.63 14.49 -11.29
CA TYR A 358 23.10 13.99 -9.99
C TYR A 358 24.63 13.83 -10.01
N THR A 359 25.36 14.94 -10.21
CA THR A 359 26.81 14.98 -10.29
C THR A 359 27.45 15.53 -9.01
N ALA A 360 26.67 15.66 -7.93
CA ALA A 360 27.22 16.09 -6.67
C ALA A 360 28.18 15.01 -6.12
N GLU A 361 29.45 15.34 -6.00
CA GLU A 361 30.41 14.55 -5.23
C GLU A 361 30.21 14.87 -3.75
N VAL A 362 29.76 13.90 -2.97
CA VAL A 362 29.57 14.03 -1.53
C VAL A 362 30.65 13.28 -0.79
N PRO A 363 31.65 13.96 -0.21
CA PRO A 363 32.67 13.31 0.60
C PRO A 363 32.06 12.69 1.87
N VAL A 364 32.29 11.41 2.08
CA VAL A 364 31.87 10.71 3.30
C VAL A 364 33.07 10.45 4.18
N LEU A 365 33.10 11.09 5.33
CA LEU A 365 34.21 10.94 6.29
C LEU A 365 33.78 9.95 7.37
N MET A 366 34.59 8.88 7.57
CA MET A 366 34.29 7.86 8.55
C MET A 366 35.14 8.08 9.80
N TYR A 367 34.49 8.33 10.94
CA TYR A 367 35.08 8.38 12.25
C TYR A 367 34.57 7.21 13.08
N HIS A 368 35.46 6.30 13.49
CA HIS A 368 35.04 5.14 14.27
C HIS A 368 34.64 5.52 15.69
N HIS A 369 35.53 6.25 16.40
CA HIS A 369 35.21 6.86 17.69
C HIS A 369 36.15 8.03 18.03
N ILE A 370 35.68 8.92 18.88
CA ILE A 370 36.40 10.07 19.35
C ILE A 370 36.71 9.83 20.83
N ASP A 371 38.00 9.76 21.16
CA ASP A 371 38.48 9.45 22.49
C ASP A 371 39.57 10.44 22.91
N GLN A 372 39.64 10.79 24.21
CA GLN A 372 40.61 11.70 24.78
C GLN A 372 42.08 11.22 24.61
N GLU A 373 42.29 9.92 24.58
CA GLU A 373 43.62 9.33 24.52
C GLU A 373 44.11 9.04 23.10
N GLY A 374 43.22 8.81 22.14
CA GLY A 374 43.54 8.58 20.73
C GLY A 374 44.55 7.46 20.47
N ASN A 375 44.49 6.40 21.25
CA ASN A 375 45.58 5.43 21.41
C ASN A 375 45.58 4.29 20.37
N ASP A 376 44.62 4.23 19.46
CA ASP A 376 44.62 3.22 18.42
C ASP A 376 44.38 3.83 17.03
N SER A 377 44.56 3.03 15.99
CA SER A 377 44.39 3.49 14.60
C SER A 377 42.94 3.86 14.22
N THR A 378 41.98 3.61 15.10
CA THR A 378 40.55 3.88 14.90
C THR A 378 40.03 5.01 15.79
N ALA A 379 40.80 5.46 16.77
CA ALA A 379 40.45 6.53 17.70
C ALA A 379 41.07 7.87 17.29
N MET A 380 40.28 8.93 17.37
CA MET A 380 40.70 10.30 17.11
C MET A 380 40.49 11.15 18.36
N THR A 381 41.43 12.05 18.66
CA THR A 381 41.24 12.98 19.77
C THR A 381 40.20 14.06 19.42
N PRO A 382 39.40 14.55 20.39
CA PRO A 382 38.45 15.65 20.18
C PRO A 382 39.07 16.87 19.52
N ALA A 383 40.30 17.24 19.92
CA ALA A 383 40.99 18.41 19.35
C ALA A 383 41.33 18.21 17.86
N LEU A 384 41.73 17.01 17.46
CA LEU A 384 41.97 16.72 16.05
C LEU A 384 40.68 16.68 15.25
N PHE A 385 39.63 16.10 15.80
CA PHE A 385 38.30 16.11 15.16
C PHE A 385 37.80 17.54 14.95
N GLU A 386 37.85 18.39 15.97
CA GLU A 386 37.48 19.81 15.90
C GLU A 386 38.28 20.54 14.82
N ALA A 387 39.59 20.32 14.77
CA ALA A 387 40.46 20.94 13.75
C ALA A 387 40.09 20.51 12.32
N GLN A 388 39.74 19.24 12.10
CA GLN A 388 39.30 18.75 10.80
C GLN A 388 37.94 19.32 10.40
N ILE A 389 36.95 19.35 11.28
CA ILE A 389 35.68 19.98 11.02
C ILE A 389 35.81 21.49 10.74
N ALA A 390 36.66 22.17 11.48
CA ALA A 390 36.93 23.59 11.22
C ALA A 390 37.60 23.83 9.85
N ALA A 391 38.51 22.96 9.44
CA ALA A 391 39.15 23.03 8.12
C ALA A 391 38.12 22.80 6.98
N LEU A 392 37.22 21.86 7.13
CA LEU A 392 36.13 21.63 6.16
C LEU A 392 35.21 22.86 6.07
N ALA A 393 34.78 23.41 7.19
CA ALA A 393 33.96 24.61 7.21
C ALA A 393 34.67 25.81 6.57
N GLN A 394 35.98 25.99 6.82
CA GLN A 394 36.79 27.03 6.15
C GLN A 394 36.95 26.82 4.65
N ALA A 395 36.95 25.55 4.20
CA ALA A 395 36.98 25.21 2.77
C ALA A 395 35.60 25.37 2.09
N GLY A 396 34.58 25.77 2.86
CA GLY A 396 33.22 26.01 2.38
C GLY A 396 32.33 24.77 2.27
N TYR A 397 32.72 23.67 2.91
CA TYR A 397 31.84 22.50 3.00
C TYR A 397 30.71 22.72 4.01
N THR A 398 29.55 22.20 3.68
CA THR A 398 28.35 22.24 4.52
C THR A 398 27.98 20.79 4.85
N ALA A 399 27.96 20.45 6.14
CA ALA A 399 27.52 19.11 6.57
C ALA A 399 26.06 18.88 6.17
N VAL A 400 25.80 17.72 5.60
CA VAL A 400 24.45 17.25 5.23
C VAL A 400 24.12 15.99 6.03
N PHE A 401 22.86 15.79 6.32
CA PHE A 401 22.38 14.57 6.96
C PHE A 401 22.02 13.50 5.93
N PRO A 402 21.96 12.21 6.33
CA PRO A 402 21.46 11.15 5.45
C PRO A 402 20.08 11.47 4.83
N ASP A 403 19.23 12.16 5.55
CA ASP A 403 17.91 12.58 5.05
C ASP A 403 18.01 13.62 3.92
N ASP A 404 18.97 14.52 3.96
CA ASP A 404 19.24 15.45 2.85
C ASP A 404 19.73 14.70 1.61
N LEU A 405 20.55 13.66 1.79
CA LEU A 405 20.99 12.80 0.69
C LEU A 405 19.83 11.98 0.11
N ALA A 406 18.99 11.45 0.99
CA ALA A 406 17.78 10.73 0.57
C ALA A 406 16.83 11.66 -0.20
N ALA A 407 16.62 12.88 0.26
CA ALA A 407 15.81 13.88 -0.41
C ALA A 407 16.42 14.30 -1.78
N TYR A 408 17.75 14.44 -1.85
CA TYR A 408 18.43 14.70 -3.10
C TYR A 408 18.24 13.58 -4.13
N VAL A 409 18.43 12.34 -3.71
CA VAL A 409 18.31 11.16 -4.59
C VAL A 409 16.85 10.87 -4.95
N ASN A 410 15.95 10.92 -3.98
CA ASN A 410 14.57 10.44 -4.13
C ASN A 410 13.59 11.54 -4.54
N GLN A 411 13.88 12.81 -4.22
CA GLN A 411 12.94 13.92 -4.35
C GLN A 411 13.52 15.07 -5.20
N GLY A 412 14.77 14.96 -5.68
CA GLY A 412 15.41 16.01 -6.44
C GLY A 412 15.76 17.30 -5.67
N LYS A 413 15.68 17.26 -4.31
CA LYS A 413 16.07 18.41 -3.48
C LYS A 413 17.54 18.74 -3.68
N ALA A 414 17.86 20.00 -4.00
CA ALA A 414 19.24 20.44 -4.21
C ALA A 414 20.07 20.30 -2.92
N LEU A 415 21.29 19.79 -3.07
CA LEU A 415 22.30 19.86 -2.02
C LEU A 415 23.03 21.20 -2.04
N PRO A 416 23.71 21.61 -0.95
CA PRO A 416 24.66 22.73 -0.98
C PRO A 416 25.75 22.54 -2.04
N ASP A 417 26.37 23.64 -2.48
CA ASP A 417 27.43 23.59 -3.53
C ASP A 417 28.62 22.68 -3.15
N LYS A 418 28.87 22.53 -1.87
CA LYS A 418 29.89 21.64 -1.28
C LYS A 418 29.27 20.87 -0.12
N PRO A 419 28.54 19.83 -0.41
CA PRO A 419 27.90 19.03 0.64
C PRO A 419 28.90 18.20 1.44
#